data_b15d42554b497d8246ada93ff4369d7c
#
_entry.id   b15d42554b497d8246ada93ff4369d7c
#
_cell.length_a   1.000
_cell.length_b   1.000
_cell.length_c   1.000
_cell.angle_alpha   90.00
_cell.angle_beta   90.00
_cell.angle_gamma   90.00
#
_symmetry.space_group_name_H-M   'P 1'
#
loop_
_entity.id
_entity.type
_entity.pdbx_description
1 polymer ?
#
loop_
_entity_poly.entity_id
_entity_poly.type
_entity_poly.pdbx_seq_one_letter_code
_entity_poly.pdbx_strand_id
1 'polypeptide(L)'
;MSDVRCQRNSVRGTALADIKSEIKSHRDLIAWQKAMDLVVETYKVSRDFPKEELYGLTSQMRRAAMSVPANIAERQGRRLSGEFIHFLGNARGSLLELDTHLEIALRLGYI
;
A
#
# COMPACT_ATOMS: atom_id res chain seq x y z
N MET A 1 18.34 4.24 0.34
CA MET A 1 18.30 4.52 -0.03
C MET A 1 18.30 4.91 -0.48
N SER A 2 17.96 5.05 -0.48
CA SER A 2 17.73 5.56 -0.95
C SER A 2 17.56 6.10 -1.43
N ASP A 3 17.45 6.48 -1.51
CA ASP A 3 17.16 7.20 -1.98
C ASP A 3 16.95 7.62 -2.53
N VAL A 4 16.79 7.63 -2.68
CA VAL A 4 16.52 8.10 -3.28
C VAL A 4 16.25 8.73 -3.55
N ARG A 5 16.07 9.06 -3.58
CA ARG A 5 15.91 9.76 -3.78
C ARG A 5 15.49 10.52 -3.76
N CYS A 6 15.16 10.90 -3.37
CA CYS A 6 14.85 11.81 -3.61
C CYS A 6 15.40 12.50 -4.28
N GLN A 7 15.89 12.63 -4.55
CA GLN A 7 16.35 13.32 -5.24
C GLN A 7 15.74 13.62 -6.24
N ARG A 8 14.80 13.42 -6.33
CA ARG A 8 14.09 13.68 -7.23
C ARG A 8 13.65 14.93 -7.33
N ASN A 9 13.90 15.71 -6.59
CA ASN A 9 13.57 16.98 -6.60
C ASN A 9 13.87 17.55 -7.88
N SER A 10 14.52 16.92 -8.64
CA SER A 10 14.90 17.50 -9.86
C SER A 10 13.72 17.54 -10.74
N VAL A 11 12.61 17.14 -10.28
CA VAL A 11 11.48 17.21 -11.09
C VAL A 11 10.96 18.56 -11.08
N ARG A 12 11.00 19.35 -12.07
CA ARG A 12 10.44 20.59 -12.08
C ARG A 12 10.30 20.91 -13.47
N GLY A 13 9.68 21.81 -13.83
CA GLY A 13 9.52 22.20 -15.17
C GLY A 13 8.82 21.11 -15.91
N THR A 14 9.42 20.58 -16.88
CA THR A 14 8.87 19.69 -17.75
C THR A 14 8.57 18.46 -17.16
N ALA A 15 8.69 18.42 -16.01
CA ALA A 15 8.71 17.23 -15.40
C ALA A 15 7.60 16.28 -15.59
N LEU A 16 6.41 16.72 -15.83
CA LEU A 16 5.30 15.81 -15.92
C LEU A 16 5.48 14.78 -17.01
N ALA A 17 5.89 15.22 -18.18
CA ALA A 17 6.12 14.30 -19.27
C ALA A 17 7.28 13.37 -18.99
N ASP A 18 8.34 13.91 -18.37
CA ASP A 18 9.50 13.11 -18.04
C ASP A 18 9.16 12.05 -17.00
N ILE A 19 8.36 12.40 -16.01
CA ILE A 19 7.94 11.47 -15.00
C ILE A 19 7.15 10.33 -15.64
N LYS A 20 6.24 10.65 -16.54
CA LYS A 20 5.44 9.63 -17.18
C LYS A 20 6.31 8.67 -17.99
N SER A 21 7.35 9.20 -18.64
CA SER A 21 8.19 8.34 -19.46
C SER A 21 9.11 7.48 -18.61
N GLU A 22 9.32 7.85 -17.35
CA GLU A 22 10.17 7.07 -16.46
C GLU A 22 9.41 5.97 -15.73
N ILE A 23 8.09 6.08 -15.65
CA ILE A 23 7.28 5.08 -14.95
C ILE A 23 6.93 3.97 -15.93
N LYS A 24 7.65 2.86 -15.85
CA LYS A 24 7.45 1.75 -16.75
C LYS A 24 6.60 0.65 -16.15
N SER A 25 6.48 0.60 -14.84
CA SER A 25 5.63 -0.39 -14.19
C SER A 25 5.20 0.15 -12.85
N HIS A 26 4.28 -0.55 -12.20
CA HIS A 26 3.82 -0.15 -10.87
C HIS A 26 4.98 -0.12 -9.86
N ARG A 27 6.03 -0.91 -10.10
CA ARG A 27 7.17 -0.95 -9.18
C ARG A 27 7.91 0.36 -9.09
N ASP A 28 7.77 1.22 -10.10
CA ASP A 28 8.42 2.53 -10.09
C ASP A 28 7.62 3.54 -9.28
N LEU A 29 6.41 3.20 -8.84
CA LEU A 29 5.59 4.13 -8.08
C LEU A 29 6.00 4.13 -6.62
N ILE A 30 6.25 5.32 -6.09
CA ILE A 30 6.61 5.46 -4.68
C ILE A 30 5.47 4.95 -3.80
N ALA A 31 4.21 5.22 -4.19
CA ALA A 31 3.06 4.75 -3.42
C ALA A 31 3.04 3.23 -3.31
N TRP A 32 3.40 2.52 -4.39
CA TRP A 32 3.45 1.07 -4.34
C TRP A 32 4.58 0.59 -3.41
N GLN A 33 5.74 1.25 -3.49
CA GLN A 33 6.87 0.90 -2.65
C GLN A 33 6.53 1.08 -1.17
N LYS A 34 5.88 2.19 -0.83
CA LYS A 34 5.45 2.44 0.55
C LYS A 34 4.40 1.44 0.99
N ALA A 35 3.49 1.07 0.09
CA ALA A 35 2.47 0.07 0.41
C ALA A 35 3.09 -1.30 0.68
N MET A 36 4.15 -1.65 -0.04
CA MET A 36 4.86 -2.90 0.21
C MET A 36 5.52 -2.89 1.59
N ASP A 37 6.10 -1.73 1.97
CA ASP A 37 6.67 -1.60 3.30
C ASP A 37 5.59 -1.78 4.37
N LEU A 38 4.41 -1.25 4.12
CA LEU A 38 3.28 -1.40 5.04
C LEU A 38 2.90 -2.86 5.21
N VAL A 39 2.92 -3.65 4.14
CA VAL A 39 2.62 -5.07 4.22
C VAL A 39 3.64 -5.77 5.14
N VAL A 40 4.92 -5.47 4.93
CA VAL A 40 5.97 -6.08 5.73
C VAL A 40 5.80 -5.71 7.20
N GLU A 41 5.53 -4.43 7.49
CA GLU A 41 5.33 -3.99 8.86
C GLU A 41 4.11 -4.64 9.49
N THR A 42 3.04 -4.82 8.73
CA THR A 42 1.83 -5.47 9.23
C THR A 42 2.12 -6.92 9.63
N TYR A 43 2.91 -7.62 8.83
CA TYR A 43 3.29 -8.99 9.17
C TYR A 43 4.15 -9.02 10.43
N LYS A 44 5.08 -8.07 10.58
CA LYS A 44 5.91 -8.01 11.77
C LYS A 44 5.09 -7.75 13.03
N VAL A 45 4.19 -6.78 12.97
CA VAL A 45 3.35 -6.41 14.11
C VAL A 45 2.44 -7.56 14.50
N SER A 46 1.90 -8.28 13.53
CA SER A 46 0.94 -9.34 13.82
C SER A 46 1.57 -10.68 14.12
N ARG A 47 2.90 -10.77 14.05
CA ARG A 47 3.59 -12.05 14.25
C ARG A 47 3.32 -12.63 15.63
N ASP A 48 3.24 -11.79 16.64
CA ASP A 48 3.07 -12.23 18.01
C ASP A 48 1.63 -12.17 18.50
N PHE A 49 0.68 -11.99 17.60
CA PHE A 49 -0.73 -12.00 17.97
C PHE A 49 -1.11 -13.41 18.45
N PRO A 50 -2.15 -13.53 19.28
CA PRO A 50 -2.58 -14.83 19.76
C PRO A 50 -2.89 -15.78 18.61
N LYS A 51 -2.59 -17.06 18.80
CA LYS A 51 -2.81 -18.04 17.75
C LYS A 51 -4.27 -18.19 17.37
N GLU A 52 -5.17 -17.93 18.31
CA GLU A 52 -6.59 -18.02 18.05
C GLU A 52 -7.04 -16.94 17.06
N GLU A 53 -6.21 -15.92 16.83
CA GLU A 53 -6.55 -14.88 15.85
C GLU A 53 -5.99 -15.17 14.46
N LEU A 54 -5.30 -16.29 14.29
CA LEU A 54 -4.66 -16.58 13.01
C LEU A 54 -5.65 -16.55 11.85
N TYR A 55 -6.84 -17.09 12.02
CA TYR A 55 -7.86 -17.09 10.99
C TYR A 55 -8.91 -15.99 11.22
N GLY A 56 -8.68 -15.10 12.15
CA GLY A 56 -9.53 -13.97 12.45
C GLY A 56 -8.81 -12.68 12.18
N LEU A 57 -8.54 -11.91 13.23
CA LEU A 57 -7.97 -10.57 13.10
C LEU A 57 -6.63 -10.58 12.35
N THR A 58 -5.74 -11.52 12.65
CA THR A 58 -4.46 -11.58 11.98
C THR A 58 -4.62 -11.72 10.47
N SER A 59 -5.45 -12.66 10.06
CA SER A 59 -5.71 -12.90 8.64
C SER A 59 -6.32 -11.68 7.98
N GLN A 60 -7.30 -11.07 8.63
CA GLN A 60 -7.99 -9.90 8.08
C GLN A 60 -7.03 -8.71 7.92
N MET A 61 -6.19 -8.47 8.92
CA MET A 61 -5.22 -7.39 8.84
C MET A 61 -4.26 -7.57 7.68
N ARG A 62 -3.75 -8.79 7.54
CA ARG A 62 -2.77 -9.08 6.50
C ARG A 62 -3.39 -8.97 5.12
N ARG A 63 -4.65 -9.41 4.97
CA ARG A 63 -5.35 -9.29 3.70
C ARG A 63 -5.60 -7.84 3.34
N ALA A 64 -6.02 -7.04 4.31
CA ALA A 64 -6.24 -5.61 4.06
C ALA A 64 -4.95 -4.94 3.64
N ALA A 65 -3.85 -5.25 4.33
CA ALA A 65 -2.55 -4.66 3.99
C ALA A 65 -2.11 -5.05 2.58
N MET A 66 -2.22 -6.33 2.24
CA MET A 66 -1.80 -6.81 0.92
C MET A 66 -2.63 -6.23 -0.21
N SER A 67 -3.88 -5.89 0.05
CA SER A 67 -4.73 -5.36 -1.00
C SER A 67 -4.35 -3.94 -1.40
N VAL A 68 -3.62 -3.21 -0.56
CA VAL A 68 -3.21 -1.85 -0.90
C VAL A 68 -2.25 -1.83 -2.09
N PRO A 69 -1.10 -2.52 -2.04
CA PRO A 69 -0.21 -2.52 -3.20
C PRO A 69 -0.83 -3.24 -4.39
N ALA A 70 -1.68 -4.25 -4.15
CA ALA A 70 -2.35 -4.96 -5.24
C ALA A 70 -3.26 -4.02 -6.02
N ASN A 71 -4.03 -3.17 -5.33
CA ASN A 71 -4.91 -2.22 -6.01
C ASN A 71 -4.13 -1.11 -6.70
N ILE A 72 -2.99 -0.70 -6.14
CA ILE A 72 -2.14 0.30 -6.79
C ILE A 72 -1.59 -0.28 -8.10
N ALA A 73 -1.13 -1.53 -8.07
CA ALA A 73 -0.61 -2.17 -9.27
C ALA A 73 -1.70 -2.34 -10.33
N GLU A 74 -2.91 -2.69 -9.89
CA GLU A 74 -4.05 -2.83 -10.79
C GLU A 74 -4.36 -1.49 -11.45
N ARG A 75 -4.35 -0.43 -10.66
CA ARG A 75 -4.59 0.91 -11.18
C ARG A 75 -3.57 1.28 -12.24
N GLN A 76 -2.30 0.98 -12.00
CA GLN A 76 -1.25 1.31 -12.95
C GLN A 76 -1.48 0.55 -14.27
N GLY A 77 -1.89 -0.70 -14.19
CA GLY A 77 -2.15 -1.48 -15.38
C GLY A 77 -3.37 -1.01 -16.15
N ARG A 78 -4.29 -0.30 -15.48
CA ARG A 78 -5.51 0.15 -16.13
C ARG A 78 -5.62 1.66 -16.20
N ARG A 79 -4.49 2.34 -16.18
CA ARG A 79 -4.49 3.80 -16.09
C ARG A 79 -5.19 4.48 -17.27
N LEU A 80 -5.38 3.76 -18.36
CA LEU A 80 -6.04 4.34 -19.53
C LEU A 80 -7.52 3.97 -19.58
N SER A 81 -8.03 3.28 -18.57
CA SER A 81 -9.43 2.87 -18.59
C SER A 81 -10.24 3.69 -17.61
N GLY A 82 -11.54 3.59 -17.70
CA GLY A 82 -12.43 4.28 -16.77
C GLY A 82 -12.42 3.69 -15.39
N GLU A 83 -11.69 2.59 -15.17
CA GLU A 83 -11.64 1.95 -13.87
C GLU A 83 -10.57 2.53 -12.98
N PHE A 84 -9.78 3.46 -13.50
CA PHE A 84 -8.70 4.09 -12.75
C PHE A 84 -9.13 4.58 -11.35
N ILE A 85 -10.20 5.36 -11.30
CA ILE A 85 -10.66 5.93 -10.03
C ILE A 85 -11.22 4.84 -9.11
N HIS A 86 -11.83 3.83 -9.69
CA HIS A 86 -12.38 2.72 -8.92
C HIS A 86 -11.28 1.99 -8.13
N PHE A 87 -10.17 1.67 -8.79
CA PHE A 87 -9.08 0.98 -8.10
C PHE A 87 -8.41 1.86 -7.07
N LEU A 88 -8.36 3.17 -7.30
CA LEU A 88 -7.82 4.09 -6.32
C LEU A 88 -8.70 4.11 -5.08
N GLY A 89 -10.02 4.09 -5.26
CA GLY A 89 -10.96 4.02 -4.16
C GLY A 89 -10.82 2.72 -3.38
N ASN A 90 -10.55 1.60 -4.07
CA ASN A 90 -10.37 0.31 -3.41
C ASN A 90 -9.11 0.33 -2.53
N ALA A 91 -8.03 0.94 -3.00
CA ALA A 91 -6.80 1.03 -2.21
C ALA A 91 -7.05 1.85 -0.95
N ARG A 92 -7.80 2.95 -1.06
CA ARG A 92 -8.13 3.79 0.08
C ARG A 92 -8.99 3.02 1.07
N GLY A 93 -9.98 2.26 0.57
CA GLY A 93 -10.84 1.45 1.42
C GLY A 93 -10.05 0.41 2.20
N SER A 94 -9.05 -0.20 1.55
CA SER A 94 -8.20 -1.18 2.20
C SER A 94 -7.38 -0.57 3.33
N LEU A 95 -6.91 0.66 3.13
CA LEU A 95 -6.16 1.37 4.17
C LEU A 95 -7.05 1.68 5.36
N LEU A 96 -8.30 2.10 5.12
CA LEU A 96 -9.23 2.38 6.20
C LEU A 96 -9.58 1.12 6.96
N GLU A 97 -9.70 0.01 6.25
CA GLU A 97 -9.97 -1.28 6.86
C GLU A 97 -8.80 -1.70 7.75
N LEU A 98 -7.58 -1.57 7.24
CA LEU A 98 -6.38 -1.89 8.00
C LEU A 98 -6.29 -1.02 9.27
N ASP A 99 -6.57 0.27 9.12
CA ASP A 99 -6.56 1.18 10.27
C ASP A 99 -7.54 0.72 11.34
N THR A 100 -8.72 0.27 10.93
CA THR A 100 -9.72 -0.23 11.86
C THR A 100 -9.22 -1.49 12.57
N HIS A 101 -8.59 -2.41 11.82
CA HIS A 101 -8.07 -3.63 12.42
C HIS A 101 -6.96 -3.33 13.43
N LEU A 102 -6.11 -2.33 13.14
CA LEU A 102 -5.06 -1.93 14.06
C LEU A 102 -5.64 -1.36 15.34
N GLU A 103 -6.71 -0.58 15.22
CA GLU A 103 -7.39 -0.03 16.38
C GLU A 103 -7.99 -1.15 17.23
N ILE A 104 -8.56 -2.16 16.59
CA ILE A 104 -9.11 -3.32 17.30
C ILE A 104 -7.98 -4.04 18.04
N ALA A 105 -6.85 -4.26 17.38
CA ALA A 105 -5.71 -4.93 17.99
C ALA A 105 -5.20 -4.15 19.19
N LEU A 106 -5.17 -2.83 19.08
CA LEU A 106 -4.74 -1.97 20.16
C LEU A 106 -5.66 -2.10 21.36
N ARG A 107 -6.97 -2.06 21.13
CA ARG A 107 -7.95 -2.16 22.22
C ARG A 107 -7.97 -3.51 22.87
N LEU A 108 -7.61 -4.56 22.13
CA LEU A 108 -7.53 -5.90 22.69
C LEU A 108 -6.19 -6.14 23.40
N GLY A 109 -5.29 -5.18 23.34
CA GLY A 109 -4.01 -5.30 24.00
C GLY A 109 -2.97 -6.11 23.24
N TYR A 110 -3.19 -6.35 21.95
CA TYR A 110 -2.23 -7.11 21.15
C TYR A 110 -1.05 -6.25 20.72
N ILE A 111 -1.24 -4.95 20.70
CA ILE A 111 -0.16 -4.01 20.40
C ILE A 111 -0.27 -2.79 21.30
#